data_657fe2b755efc34fa469fd6efd94cd9b
#
_entry.id   657fe2b755efc34fa469fd6efd94cd9b
#
_cell.length_a   1.000
_cell.length_b   1.000
_cell.length_c   1.000
_cell.angle_alpha   90.00
_cell.angle_beta   90.00
_cell.angle_gamma   90.00
#
_symmetry.space_group_name_H-M   'P 1'
#
loop_
_entity.id
_entity.type
_entity.pdbx_description
1 polymer ?
#
loop_
_entity_poly.entity_id
_entity_poly.type
_entity_poly.pdbx_seq_one_letter_code
_entity_poly.pdbx_strand_id
1 'polypeptide(L)'
;MPKAAAPETYESEVLDHLGLVAGMYEELEIGDRIDEHIIQDLTRREVSVGQAVKAMVLNGLGFVQQSLYLTPRFFKNRPTDRLIREGVKPEHLNDDALGRALDGLYDYGVTELFRDLSAHAAARLGLRPRFAHLDATSFLAHGEYGGDEGPEDGVIQVRKGYSRDQRPDLNQVVLNLMVEHKAGLPVLMEPLSGNASDQGSFRELIDRHVDRLQNAHGFDYVVADSALYSSDHIRDLDRNEVKFITRVPGTLSEAKRAIQDTNPADLEPLA
;
A
#
# COMPACT_ATOMS: atom_id res chain seq x y z
N MET A 1 -20.55 -26.72 57.06
CA MET A 1 -20.94 -26.73 55.66
C MET A 1 -19.86 -25.99 54.87
N PRO A 2 -19.24 -26.59 53.84
CA PRO A 2 -18.27 -25.87 53.04
C PRO A 2 -18.97 -24.77 52.29
N LYS A 3 -18.42 -23.54 52.29
CA LYS A 3 -18.86 -22.41 51.49
C LYS A 3 -18.74 -22.82 50.00
N ALA A 4 -19.87 -22.75 49.28
CA ALA A 4 -19.82 -22.89 47.82
C ALA A 4 -18.85 -21.86 47.24
N ALA A 5 -17.93 -22.31 46.41
CA ALA A 5 -17.04 -21.43 45.68
C ALA A 5 -17.90 -20.50 44.79
N ALA A 6 -17.59 -19.21 44.79
CA ALA A 6 -18.22 -18.29 43.86
C ALA A 6 -18.07 -18.80 42.42
N PRO A 7 -19.06 -18.66 41.56
CA PRO A 7 -18.93 -19.07 40.17
C PRO A 7 -17.76 -18.32 39.52
N GLU A 8 -16.86 -19.06 38.90
CA GLU A 8 -15.79 -18.49 38.09
C GLU A 8 -16.43 -17.70 36.94
N THR A 9 -16.19 -16.41 36.91
CA THR A 9 -16.60 -15.57 35.79
C THR A 9 -15.58 -15.72 34.69
N TYR A 10 -15.98 -16.27 33.56
CA TYR A 10 -15.16 -16.34 32.35
C TYR A 10 -15.45 -15.12 31.49
N GLU A 11 -14.40 -14.40 31.10
CA GLU A 11 -14.44 -13.40 30.06
C GLU A 11 -13.96 -14.04 28.76
N SER A 12 -14.67 -13.83 27.66
CA SER A 12 -14.24 -14.31 26.35
C SER A 12 -14.07 -13.13 25.39
N GLU A 13 -12.99 -13.16 24.63
CA GLU A 13 -12.66 -12.18 23.63
C GLU A 13 -12.51 -12.85 22.27
N VAL A 14 -12.77 -12.11 21.19
CA VAL A 14 -12.72 -12.64 19.84
C VAL A 14 -11.41 -12.24 19.20
N LEU A 15 -10.55 -13.23 18.91
CA LEU A 15 -9.28 -13.01 18.23
C LEU A 15 -9.44 -13.05 16.70
N ASP A 16 -10.29 -13.95 16.19
CA ASP A 16 -10.52 -14.27 14.77
C ASP A 16 -9.20 -14.37 13.95
N HIS A 17 -9.18 -13.94 12.68
CA HIS A 17 -7.98 -13.95 11.83
C HIS A 17 -6.98 -12.83 12.18
N LEU A 18 -7.37 -11.85 13.01
CA LEU A 18 -6.52 -10.70 13.37
C LEU A 18 -5.26 -11.14 14.14
N GLY A 19 -5.32 -12.26 14.83
CA GLY A 19 -4.15 -12.85 15.47
C GLY A 19 -3.04 -13.22 14.48
N LEU A 20 -3.41 -13.74 13.29
CA LEU A 20 -2.46 -14.04 12.21
C LEU A 20 -1.88 -12.76 11.62
N VAL A 21 -2.71 -11.74 11.38
CA VAL A 21 -2.25 -10.44 10.88
C VAL A 21 -1.31 -9.77 11.88
N ALA A 22 -1.66 -9.76 13.17
CA ALA A 22 -0.83 -9.21 14.21
C ALA A 22 0.51 -9.94 14.34
N GLY A 23 0.50 -11.28 14.25
CA GLY A 23 1.72 -12.09 14.26
C GLY A 23 2.62 -11.81 13.06
N MET A 24 2.06 -11.69 11.85
CA MET A 24 2.82 -11.34 10.64
C MET A 24 3.40 -9.92 10.72
N TYR A 25 2.66 -8.97 11.28
CA TYR A 25 3.12 -7.60 11.48
C TYR A 25 4.36 -7.57 12.43
N GLU A 26 4.37 -8.40 13.46
CA GLU A 26 5.50 -8.56 14.38
C GLU A 26 6.66 -9.34 13.73
N GLU A 27 6.38 -10.44 13.04
CA GLU A 27 7.39 -11.26 12.37
C GLU A 27 8.18 -10.42 11.34
N LEU A 28 7.50 -9.52 10.64
CA LEU A 28 8.11 -8.60 9.68
C LEU A 28 8.68 -7.33 10.35
N GLU A 29 8.61 -7.19 11.66
CA GLU A 29 9.12 -6.04 12.45
C GLU A 29 8.60 -4.68 11.93
N ILE A 30 7.38 -4.64 11.36
CA ILE A 30 6.86 -3.44 10.71
C ILE A 30 6.73 -2.27 11.69
N GLY A 31 6.22 -2.55 12.91
CA GLY A 31 6.05 -1.53 13.94
C GLY A 31 7.38 -0.96 14.44
N ASP A 32 8.35 -1.82 14.69
CA ASP A 32 9.67 -1.43 15.16
C ASP A 32 10.39 -0.57 14.11
N ARG A 33 10.30 -0.96 12.83
CA ARG A 33 10.87 -0.18 11.72
C ARG A 33 10.22 1.19 11.59
N ILE A 34 8.90 1.30 11.73
CA ILE A 34 8.21 2.60 11.74
C ILE A 34 8.71 3.46 12.91
N ASP A 35 8.83 2.87 14.10
CA ASP A 35 9.26 3.58 15.30
C ASP A 35 10.74 4.01 15.26
N GLU A 36 11.59 3.30 14.51
CA GLU A 36 12.97 3.71 14.21
C GLU A 36 13.06 4.94 13.32
N HIS A 37 12.13 5.08 12.37
CA HIS A 37 12.15 6.17 11.39
C HIS A 37 11.45 7.43 11.87
N ILE A 38 10.45 7.31 12.74
CA ILE A 38 9.61 8.44 13.15
C ILE A 38 9.99 8.91 14.56
N ILE A 39 10.47 10.14 14.63
CA ILE A 39 10.81 10.77 15.92
C ILE A 39 9.55 10.95 16.74
N GLN A 40 9.51 10.38 17.93
CA GLN A 40 8.37 10.45 18.84
C GLN A 40 8.80 10.50 20.31
N ASP A 41 8.02 11.20 21.13
CA ASP A 41 8.21 11.25 22.58
C ASP A 41 7.31 10.21 23.26
N LEU A 42 7.87 9.03 23.54
CA LEU A 42 7.16 7.93 24.19
C LEU A 42 6.76 8.22 25.63
N THR A 43 7.30 9.26 26.26
CA THR A 43 6.88 9.66 27.62
C THR A 43 5.52 10.32 27.66
N ARG A 44 5.05 10.81 26.50
CA ARG A 44 3.77 11.50 26.32
C ARG A 44 2.74 10.70 25.52
N ARG A 45 3.07 9.45 25.17
CA ARG A 45 2.22 8.59 24.34
C ARG A 45 1.96 7.27 25.04
N GLU A 46 0.71 6.81 25.01
CA GLU A 46 0.33 5.48 25.48
C GLU A 46 0.66 4.40 24.44
N VAL A 47 0.69 4.78 23.16
CA VAL A 47 1.02 3.92 22.03
C VAL A 47 2.03 4.59 21.10
N SER A 48 2.99 3.82 20.57
CA SER A 48 3.93 4.30 19.58
C SER A 48 3.25 4.49 18.19
N VAL A 49 3.94 5.13 17.25
CA VAL A 49 3.45 5.27 15.89
C VAL A 49 3.28 3.90 15.22
N GLY A 50 4.25 2.99 15.37
CA GLY A 50 4.16 1.64 14.85
C GLY A 50 2.97 0.85 15.41
N GLN A 51 2.67 1.02 16.72
CA GLN A 51 1.50 0.40 17.35
C GLN A 51 0.17 1.01 16.86
N ALA A 52 0.12 2.32 16.67
CA ALA A 52 -1.03 3.00 16.09
C ALA A 52 -1.30 2.52 14.64
N VAL A 53 -0.24 2.38 13.84
CA VAL A 53 -0.34 1.79 12.48
C VAL A 53 -0.84 0.36 12.54
N LYS A 54 -0.31 -0.47 13.47
CA LYS A 54 -0.80 -1.85 13.67
C LYS A 54 -2.29 -1.88 13.97
N ALA A 55 -2.77 -0.99 14.84
CA ALA A 55 -4.19 -0.88 15.16
C ALA A 55 -5.04 -0.49 13.94
N MET A 56 -4.57 0.45 13.12
CA MET A 56 -5.26 0.85 11.88
C MET A 56 -5.29 -0.28 10.86
N VAL A 57 -4.20 -1.03 10.68
CA VAL A 57 -4.13 -2.21 9.81
C VAL A 57 -5.11 -3.29 10.27
N LEU A 58 -5.13 -3.62 11.56
CA LEU A 58 -6.05 -4.61 12.12
C LEU A 58 -7.50 -4.18 11.96
N ASN A 59 -7.82 -2.89 12.15
CA ASN A 59 -9.16 -2.37 11.90
C ASN A 59 -9.53 -2.47 10.41
N GLY A 60 -8.62 -2.09 9.51
CA GLY A 60 -8.85 -2.14 8.06
C GLY A 60 -9.02 -3.55 7.49
N LEU A 61 -8.38 -4.55 8.09
CA LEU A 61 -8.46 -5.95 7.70
C LEU A 61 -9.49 -6.76 8.50
N GLY A 62 -10.18 -6.14 9.45
CA GLY A 62 -11.25 -6.78 10.21
C GLY A 62 -12.49 -7.07 9.37
N PHE A 63 -13.30 -8.07 9.76
CA PHE A 63 -14.56 -8.38 9.08
C PHE A 63 -15.57 -7.23 9.09
N VAL A 64 -15.48 -6.35 10.10
CA VAL A 64 -16.28 -5.14 10.23
C VAL A 64 -15.33 -3.99 10.50
N GLN A 65 -15.06 -3.23 9.47
CA GLN A 65 -14.21 -2.03 9.56
C GLN A 65 -14.94 -0.91 10.29
N GLN A 66 -14.18 -0.11 11.04
CA GLN A 66 -14.68 1.08 11.70
C GLN A 66 -13.94 2.32 11.20
N SER A 67 -14.63 3.46 11.19
CA SER A 67 -13.98 4.75 10.96
C SER A 67 -12.92 5.01 12.04
N LEU A 68 -11.93 5.85 11.74
CA LEU A 68 -10.79 6.11 12.60
C LEU A 68 -11.19 6.44 14.05
N TYR A 69 -12.13 7.33 14.25
CA TYR A 69 -12.64 7.74 15.58
C TYR A 69 -13.41 6.63 16.33
N LEU A 70 -13.78 5.54 15.64
CA LEU A 70 -14.44 4.36 16.24
C LEU A 70 -13.47 3.21 16.50
N THR A 71 -12.18 3.39 16.28
CA THR A 71 -11.17 2.36 16.55
C THR A 71 -11.23 1.82 17.98
N PRO A 72 -11.43 2.62 19.04
CA PRO A 72 -11.64 2.08 20.38
C PRO A 72 -12.81 1.11 20.48
N ARG A 73 -13.90 1.38 19.75
CA ARG A 73 -15.07 0.48 19.70
C ARG A 73 -14.75 -0.82 18.98
N PHE A 74 -13.93 -0.77 17.92
CA PHE A 74 -13.47 -1.97 17.22
C PHE A 74 -12.73 -2.92 18.16
N PHE A 75 -11.89 -2.37 19.06
CA PHE A 75 -11.08 -3.17 19.99
C PHE A 75 -11.81 -3.54 21.31
N LYS A 76 -13.01 -3.01 21.57
CA LYS A 76 -13.69 -3.17 22.86
C LYS A 76 -13.87 -4.64 23.33
N ASN A 77 -14.08 -5.56 22.38
CA ASN A 77 -14.30 -6.99 22.65
C ASN A 77 -13.18 -7.86 22.06
N ARG A 78 -11.98 -7.29 21.91
CA ARG A 78 -10.81 -7.97 21.39
C ARG A 78 -9.65 -7.86 22.36
N PRO A 79 -8.78 -8.85 22.43
CA PRO A 79 -7.61 -8.85 23.31
C PRO A 79 -6.56 -7.83 22.81
N THR A 80 -6.78 -6.57 23.11
CA THR A 80 -5.94 -5.45 22.64
C THR A 80 -4.50 -5.58 23.11
N ASP A 81 -4.30 -6.09 24.32
CA ASP A 81 -2.98 -6.37 24.92
C ASP A 81 -2.19 -7.42 24.13
N ARG A 82 -2.87 -8.40 23.54
CA ARG A 82 -2.24 -9.43 22.68
C ARG A 82 -2.11 -8.99 21.22
N LEU A 83 -3.10 -8.26 20.71
CA LEU A 83 -3.11 -7.81 19.32
C LEU A 83 -2.14 -6.65 19.07
N ILE A 84 -1.95 -5.76 20.04
CA ILE A 84 -1.11 -4.57 19.92
C ILE A 84 0.14 -4.70 20.78
N ARG A 85 -0.02 -4.64 22.13
CA ARG A 85 1.04 -4.78 23.13
C ARG A 85 0.41 -4.88 24.52
N GLU A 86 1.07 -5.58 25.43
CA GLU A 86 0.69 -5.63 26.84
C GLU A 86 0.53 -4.23 27.44
N GLY A 87 -0.54 -4.02 28.14
CA GLY A 87 -0.91 -2.75 28.79
C GLY A 87 -1.63 -1.74 27.87
N VAL A 88 -1.72 -2.00 26.57
CA VAL A 88 -2.52 -1.17 25.65
C VAL A 88 -4.00 -1.50 25.81
N LYS A 89 -4.80 -0.45 26.00
CA LYS A 89 -6.26 -0.53 26.11
C LYS A 89 -6.93 0.08 24.89
N PRO A 90 -8.20 -0.29 24.60
CA PRO A 90 -8.93 0.30 23.48
C PRO A 90 -8.95 1.84 23.50
N GLU A 91 -9.06 2.47 24.67
CA GLU A 91 -9.12 3.93 24.82
C GLU A 91 -7.83 4.63 24.43
N HIS A 92 -6.68 3.94 24.45
CA HIS A 92 -5.39 4.48 24.00
C HIS A 92 -5.33 4.64 22.46
N LEU A 93 -6.22 3.95 21.73
CA LEU A 93 -6.32 3.94 20.27
C LEU A 93 -7.37 4.94 19.76
N ASN A 94 -7.47 6.10 20.43
CA ASN A 94 -8.39 7.17 20.04
C ASN A 94 -7.92 7.91 18.78
N ASP A 95 -8.83 8.70 18.21
CA ASP A 95 -8.61 9.45 16.98
C ASP A 95 -7.46 10.44 17.06
N ASP A 96 -7.24 11.08 18.21
CA ASP A 96 -6.10 11.96 18.45
C ASP A 96 -4.75 11.23 18.38
N ALA A 97 -4.68 10.03 18.98
CA ALA A 97 -3.46 9.23 18.95
C ALA A 97 -3.16 8.72 17.54
N LEU A 98 -4.20 8.24 16.84
CA LEU A 98 -4.09 7.74 15.46
C LEU A 98 -3.84 8.87 14.46
N GLY A 99 -4.50 10.04 14.63
CA GLY A 99 -4.27 11.22 13.81
C GLY A 99 -2.81 11.69 13.89
N ARG A 100 -2.27 11.86 15.10
CA ARG A 100 -0.84 12.20 15.26
C ARG A 100 0.13 11.15 14.71
N ALA A 101 -0.27 9.90 14.65
CA ALA A 101 0.54 8.88 13.98
C ALA A 101 0.53 9.09 12.46
N LEU A 102 -0.64 9.38 11.87
CA LEU A 102 -0.77 9.70 10.45
C LEU A 102 0.01 10.95 10.07
N ASP A 103 -0.02 12.01 10.89
CA ASP A 103 0.79 13.22 10.69
C ASP A 103 2.28 12.87 10.65
N GLY A 104 2.77 12.06 11.58
CA GLY A 104 4.17 11.62 11.60
C GLY A 104 4.57 10.79 10.38
N LEU A 105 3.67 9.94 9.86
CA LEU A 105 3.89 9.20 8.60
C LEU A 105 3.96 10.15 7.40
N TYR A 106 3.08 11.14 7.36
CA TYR A 106 3.05 12.14 6.31
C TYR A 106 4.33 12.99 6.29
N ASP A 107 4.74 13.50 7.45
CA ASP A 107 5.94 14.34 7.62
C ASP A 107 7.22 13.58 7.22
N TYR A 108 7.30 12.28 7.47
CA TYR A 108 8.43 11.45 7.06
C TYR A 108 8.44 11.19 5.54
N GLY A 109 7.27 11.04 4.94
CA GLY A 109 7.09 10.66 3.53
C GLY A 109 6.62 9.20 3.38
N VAL A 110 5.34 9.04 3.04
CA VAL A 110 4.69 7.71 3.01
C VAL A 110 5.28 6.77 1.96
N THR A 111 5.72 7.28 0.81
CA THR A 111 6.33 6.47 -0.26
C THR A 111 7.71 5.93 0.15
N GLU A 112 8.54 6.77 0.74
CA GLU A 112 9.87 6.42 1.25
C GLU A 112 9.76 5.39 2.37
N LEU A 113 8.90 5.63 3.35
CA LEU A 113 8.67 4.69 4.44
C LEU A 113 8.18 3.34 3.94
N PHE A 114 7.19 3.35 3.05
CA PHE A 114 6.65 2.11 2.48
C PHE A 114 7.72 1.30 1.74
N ARG A 115 8.55 1.96 0.93
CA ARG A 115 9.66 1.32 0.23
C ARG A 115 10.66 0.66 1.20
N ASP A 116 11.01 1.35 2.28
CA ASP A 116 11.96 0.83 3.28
C ASP A 116 11.38 -0.36 4.05
N LEU A 117 10.10 -0.28 4.45
CA LEU A 117 9.37 -1.41 5.07
C LEU A 117 9.29 -2.62 4.13
N SER A 118 8.99 -2.39 2.86
CA SER A 118 8.92 -3.45 1.85
C SER A 118 10.28 -4.11 1.61
N ALA A 119 11.35 -3.34 1.51
CA ALA A 119 12.70 -3.86 1.36
C ALA A 119 13.11 -4.72 2.57
N HIS A 120 12.79 -4.27 3.79
CA HIS A 120 13.02 -5.03 5.00
C HIS A 120 12.23 -6.35 5.02
N ALA A 121 10.93 -6.30 4.70
CA ALA A 121 10.08 -7.48 4.62
C ALA A 121 10.58 -8.48 3.57
N ALA A 122 10.95 -8.01 2.38
CA ALA A 122 11.50 -8.86 1.32
C ALA A 122 12.79 -9.56 1.77
N ALA A 123 13.69 -8.86 2.46
CA ALA A 123 14.92 -9.41 2.99
C ALA A 123 14.64 -10.50 4.04
N ARG A 124 13.72 -10.25 4.98
CA ARG A 124 13.33 -11.24 6.01
C ARG A 124 12.70 -12.50 5.39
N LEU A 125 11.88 -12.34 4.37
CA LEU A 125 11.23 -13.44 3.65
C LEU A 125 12.17 -14.14 2.65
N GLY A 126 13.38 -13.66 2.46
CA GLY A 126 14.34 -14.20 1.50
C GLY A 126 13.87 -14.11 0.05
N LEU A 127 13.04 -13.13 -0.28
CA LEU A 127 12.49 -12.95 -1.62
C LEU A 127 13.55 -12.46 -2.59
N ARG A 128 13.59 -13.09 -3.77
CA ARG A 128 14.41 -12.69 -4.91
C ARG A 128 13.54 -12.71 -6.15
N PRO A 129 12.74 -11.67 -6.36
CA PRO A 129 11.85 -11.59 -7.51
C PRO A 129 12.64 -11.35 -8.79
N ARG A 130 12.12 -11.83 -9.91
CA ARG A 130 12.66 -11.53 -11.25
C ARG A 130 11.87 -10.41 -11.92
N PHE A 131 10.59 -10.30 -11.60
CA PHE A 131 9.67 -9.35 -12.20
C PHE A 131 8.99 -8.51 -11.11
N ALA A 132 8.80 -7.22 -11.39
CA ALA A 132 7.97 -6.32 -10.62
C ALA A 132 6.86 -5.75 -11.52
N HIS A 133 5.62 -5.93 -11.13
CA HIS A 133 4.43 -5.52 -11.87
C HIS A 133 3.98 -4.14 -11.40
N LEU A 134 3.90 -3.19 -12.32
CA LEU A 134 3.42 -1.83 -12.07
C LEU A 134 2.01 -1.67 -12.62
N ASP A 135 1.09 -1.25 -11.79
CA ASP A 135 -0.27 -0.86 -12.17
C ASP A 135 -0.75 0.31 -11.32
N ALA A 136 -1.73 1.02 -11.82
CA ALA A 136 -2.40 2.08 -11.09
C ALA A 136 -3.83 1.67 -10.73
N THR A 137 -4.26 2.05 -9.53
CA THR A 137 -5.65 1.90 -9.09
C THR A 137 -6.19 3.23 -8.58
N SER A 138 -7.51 3.36 -8.50
CA SER A 138 -8.14 4.55 -7.93
C SER A 138 -9.02 4.19 -6.74
N PHE A 139 -9.03 5.07 -5.74
CA PHE A 139 -9.92 4.99 -4.59
C PHE A 139 -10.93 6.12 -4.69
N LEU A 140 -12.20 5.77 -4.78
CA LEU A 140 -13.30 6.73 -4.83
C LEU A 140 -13.53 7.33 -3.44
N ALA A 141 -13.71 8.65 -3.39
CA ALA A 141 -13.99 9.39 -2.18
C ALA A 141 -15.38 10.02 -2.27
N HIS A 142 -16.21 9.72 -1.26
CA HIS A 142 -17.53 10.32 -1.11
C HIS A 142 -17.44 11.54 -0.20
N GLY A 143 -17.97 12.65 -0.64
CA GLY A 143 -17.99 13.91 0.12
C GLY A 143 -17.49 15.09 -0.73
N GLU A 144 -17.55 16.27 -0.14
CA GLU A 144 -17.00 17.49 -0.72
C GLU A 144 -15.55 17.63 -0.25
N TYR A 145 -14.63 17.63 -1.20
CA TYR A 145 -13.20 17.81 -1.00
C TYR A 145 -12.76 19.00 -1.84
N GLY A 146 -12.19 19.98 -1.22
CA GLY A 146 -11.70 21.20 -1.86
C GLY A 146 -12.23 22.43 -1.15
N GLY A 147 -11.36 23.16 -0.48
CA GLY A 147 -11.59 24.53 -0.03
C GLY A 147 -11.42 25.49 -1.22
N ASP A 148 -11.83 26.74 -1.05
CA ASP A 148 -11.60 27.85 -1.98
C ASP A 148 -10.10 28.21 -2.12
N GLU A 149 -9.23 27.61 -1.34
CA GLU A 149 -7.78 27.73 -1.43
C GLU A 149 -7.25 26.85 -2.56
N GLY A 150 -6.49 27.46 -3.47
CA GLY A 150 -5.88 26.75 -4.60
C GLY A 150 -4.97 25.60 -4.13
N PRO A 151 -4.56 24.71 -5.05
CA PRO A 151 -3.73 23.56 -4.69
C PRO A 151 -2.42 24.03 -4.05
N GLU A 152 -2.15 23.56 -2.84
CA GLU A 152 -0.81 23.67 -2.26
C GLU A 152 0.16 22.77 -3.04
N ASP A 153 1.33 23.30 -3.39
CA ASP A 153 2.36 22.54 -4.09
C ASP A 153 2.80 21.33 -3.26
N GLY A 154 2.75 20.15 -3.88
CA GLY A 154 3.17 18.89 -3.26
C GLY A 154 2.07 18.16 -2.46
N VAL A 155 0.89 18.74 -2.28
CA VAL A 155 -0.23 18.09 -1.59
C VAL A 155 -1.08 17.29 -2.57
N ILE A 156 -1.30 16.01 -2.27
CA ILE A 156 -2.18 15.14 -3.05
C ILE A 156 -3.63 15.61 -2.92
N GLN A 157 -4.28 15.80 -4.05
CA GLN A 157 -5.63 16.35 -4.10
C GLN A 157 -6.67 15.28 -4.39
N VAL A 158 -7.69 15.19 -3.52
CA VAL A 158 -8.88 14.38 -3.74
C VAL A 158 -9.78 15.13 -4.71
N ARG A 159 -9.79 14.71 -5.97
CA ARG A 159 -10.51 15.40 -7.07
C ARG A 159 -11.02 14.43 -8.12
N LYS A 160 -11.91 14.93 -8.99
CA LYS A 160 -12.40 14.17 -10.13
C LYS A 160 -11.28 13.88 -11.13
N GLY A 161 -11.32 12.68 -11.69
CA GLY A 161 -10.37 12.22 -12.70
C GLY A 161 -10.98 11.15 -13.60
N TYR A 162 -10.14 10.43 -14.34
CA TYR A 162 -10.60 9.29 -15.12
C TYR A 162 -11.03 8.17 -14.20
N SER A 163 -12.34 7.89 -14.16
CA SER A 163 -12.90 6.86 -13.30
C SER A 163 -12.91 5.50 -13.99
N ARG A 164 -12.15 4.54 -13.48
CA ARG A 164 -12.17 3.14 -13.95
C ARG A 164 -13.48 2.44 -13.59
N ASP A 165 -14.14 2.89 -12.52
CA ASP A 165 -15.41 2.33 -12.01
C ASP A 165 -16.64 2.98 -12.65
N GLN A 166 -16.46 3.76 -13.73
CA GLN A 166 -17.54 4.50 -14.43
C GLN A 166 -18.32 5.46 -13.51
N ARG A 167 -17.65 6.03 -12.50
CA ARG A 167 -18.18 7.02 -11.56
C ARG A 167 -17.46 8.37 -11.68
N PRO A 168 -17.57 9.05 -12.86
CA PRO A 168 -16.92 10.35 -13.07
C PRO A 168 -17.51 11.48 -12.20
N ASP A 169 -18.61 11.20 -11.53
CA ASP A 169 -19.29 12.08 -10.57
C ASP A 169 -18.55 12.14 -9.21
N LEU A 170 -17.76 11.14 -8.86
CA LEU A 170 -17.04 11.06 -7.60
C LEU A 170 -15.63 11.60 -7.69
N ASN A 171 -15.16 12.14 -6.56
CA ASN A 171 -13.76 12.43 -6.34
C ASN A 171 -12.97 11.13 -6.14
N GLN A 172 -11.68 11.17 -6.40
CA GLN A 172 -10.80 10.01 -6.23
C GLN A 172 -9.38 10.45 -5.88
N VAL A 173 -8.58 9.51 -5.42
CA VAL A 173 -7.12 9.53 -5.41
C VAL A 173 -6.62 8.35 -6.24
N VAL A 174 -5.46 8.51 -6.87
CA VAL A 174 -4.82 7.44 -7.64
C VAL A 174 -3.67 6.87 -6.81
N LEU A 175 -3.46 5.57 -6.90
CA LEU A 175 -2.35 4.87 -6.27
C LEU A 175 -1.60 4.09 -7.33
N ASN A 176 -0.34 4.44 -7.57
CA ASN A 176 0.59 3.57 -8.29
C ASN A 176 1.11 2.51 -7.32
N LEU A 177 1.02 1.26 -7.74
CA LEU A 177 1.48 0.13 -6.96
C LEU A 177 2.41 -0.73 -7.79
N MET A 178 3.60 -1.03 -7.25
CA MET A 178 4.51 -2.00 -7.84
C MET A 178 4.58 -3.23 -6.94
N VAL A 179 4.37 -4.43 -7.52
CA VAL A 179 4.25 -5.69 -6.78
C VAL A 179 5.20 -6.72 -7.38
N GLU A 180 5.96 -7.40 -6.56
CA GLU A 180 6.81 -8.51 -7.02
C GLU A 180 5.98 -9.78 -7.31
N HIS A 181 6.45 -10.62 -8.22
CA HIS A 181 5.65 -11.70 -8.82
C HIS A 181 5.56 -13.00 -8.00
N LYS A 182 6.44 -13.24 -7.02
CA LYS A 182 6.51 -14.53 -6.30
C LYS A 182 5.53 -14.62 -5.15
N ALA A 183 5.55 -13.64 -4.26
CA ALA A 183 4.75 -13.60 -3.05
C ALA A 183 3.62 -12.57 -3.13
N GLY A 184 3.62 -11.71 -4.16
CA GLY A 184 2.69 -10.60 -4.25
C GLY A 184 3.02 -9.47 -3.25
N LEU A 185 4.30 -9.39 -2.81
CA LEU A 185 4.72 -8.32 -1.91
C LEU A 185 4.75 -6.99 -2.66
N PRO A 186 4.02 -5.96 -2.21
CA PRO A 186 4.14 -4.63 -2.76
C PRO A 186 5.51 -4.04 -2.44
N VAL A 187 6.26 -3.63 -3.46
CA VAL A 187 7.62 -3.08 -3.33
C VAL A 187 7.67 -1.57 -3.40
N LEU A 188 6.63 -0.95 -3.95
CA LEU A 188 6.44 0.50 -3.97
C LEU A 188 4.97 0.83 -3.97
N MET A 189 4.62 1.89 -3.25
CA MET A 189 3.32 2.53 -3.22
C MET A 189 3.51 4.04 -3.36
N GLU A 190 2.89 4.64 -4.36
CA GLU A 190 2.93 6.08 -4.59
C GLU A 190 1.52 6.65 -4.75
N PRO A 191 1.01 7.38 -3.76
CA PRO A 191 -0.27 8.06 -3.87
C PRO A 191 -0.15 9.31 -4.74
N LEU A 192 -1.18 9.59 -5.55
CA LEU A 192 -1.24 10.69 -6.50
C LEU A 192 -2.60 11.39 -6.46
N SER A 193 -2.63 12.62 -6.93
CA SER A 193 -3.89 13.37 -7.09
C SER A 193 -4.84 12.64 -8.02
N GLY A 194 -6.15 12.76 -7.77
CA GLY A 194 -7.18 11.99 -8.47
C GLY A 194 -7.28 12.20 -9.98
N ASN A 195 -6.65 13.24 -10.53
CA ASN A 195 -6.56 13.51 -11.96
C ASN A 195 -5.21 13.11 -12.60
N ALA A 196 -4.35 12.39 -11.88
CA ALA A 196 -3.10 11.87 -12.43
C ALA A 196 -3.37 10.92 -13.61
N SER A 197 -2.53 11.00 -14.64
CA SER A 197 -2.60 10.10 -15.79
C SER A 197 -1.61 8.94 -15.62
N ASP A 198 -2.02 7.73 -15.97
CA ASP A 198 -1.18 6.53 -15.86
C ASP A 198 0.14 6.67 -16.64
N GLN A 199 0.09 7.21 -17.86
CA GLN A 199 1.30 7.37 -18.69
C GLN A 199 2.34 8.30 -18.08
N GLY A 200 1.90 9.46 -17.58
CA GLY A 200 2.81 10.42 -16.95
C GLY A 200 3.37 9.91 -15.63
N SER A 201 2.51 9.34 -14.80
CA SER A 201 2.88 8.85 -13.47
C SER A 201 3.83 7.65 -13.52
N PHE A 202 3.65 6.70 -14.45
CA PHE A 202 4.53 5.55 -14.62
C PHE A 202 5.96 5.98 -15.01
N ARG A 203 6.08 6.95 -15.92
CA ARG A 203 7.37 7.49 -16.31
C ARG A 203 8.10 8.11 -15.11
N GLU A 204 7.44 9.03 -14.42
CA GLU A 204 8.02 9.70 -13.26
C GLU A 204 8.37 8.73 -12.13
N LEU A 205 7.57 7.69 -11.91
CA LEU A 205 7.82 6.67 -10.91
C LEU A 205 9.08 5.87 -11.26
N ILE A 206 9.21 5.44 -12.53
CA ILE A 206 10.38 4.69 -12.99
C ILE A 206 11.62 5.54 -12.87
N ASP A 207 11.61 6.76 -13.39
CA ASP A 207 12.76 7.68 -13.35
C ASP A 207 13.22 7.97 -11.90
N ARG A 208 12.28 8.05 -10.95
CA ARG A 208 12.61 8.35 -9.54
C ARG A 208 13.04 7.15 -8.71
N HIS A 209 12.47 5.98 -8.96
CA HIS A 209 12.54 4.87 -8.01
C HIS A 209 13.13 3.58 -8.53
N VAL A 210 13.15 3.32 -9.87
CA VAL A 210 13.45 1.99 -10.40
C VAL A 210 14.85 1.49 -10.00
N ASP A 211 15.88 2.31 -10.09
CA ASP A 211 17.25 1.92 -9.74
C ASP A 211 17.37 1.51 -8.26
N ARG A 212 16.74 2.28 -7.38
CA ARG A 212 16.72 1.99 -5.94
C ARG A 212 15.97 0.70 -5.63
N LEU A 213 14.85 0.49 -6.32
CA LEU A 213 14.03 -0.72 -6.16
C LEU A 213 14.74 -1.95 -6.70
N GLN A 214 15.40 -1.87 -7.85
CA GLN A 214 16.21 -2.96 -8.41
C GLN A 214 17.36 -3.33 -7.47
N ASN A 215 18.05 -2.34 -6.90
CA ASN A 215 19.10 -2.58 -5.93
C ASN A 215 18.60 -3.20 -4.62
N ALA A 216 17.42 -2.80 -4.15
CA ALA A 216 16.84 -3.30 -2.90
C ALA A 216 16.23 -4.69 -3.05
N HIS A 217 15.50 -4.95 -4.13
CA HIS A 217 14.69 -6.17 -4.33
C HIS A 217 15.31 -7.15 -5.34
N GLY A 218 16.20 -6.70 -6.21
CA GLY A 218 16.92 -7.54 -7.16
C GLY A 218 16.11 -8.03 -8.35
N PHE A 219 15.00 -7.35 -8.72
CA PHE A 219 14.26 -7.72 -9.93
C PHE A 219 14.94 -7.22 -11.21
N ASP A 220 14.82 -8.01 -12.29
CA ASP A 220 15.40 -7.70 -13.58
C ASP A 220 14.46 -6.89 -14.48
N TYR A 221 13.15 -7.10 -14.37
CA TYR A 221 12.16 -6.61 -15.31
C TYR A 221 11.05 -5.85 -14.61
N VAL A 222 10.68 -4.71 -15.18
CA VAL A 222 9.42 -4.02 -14.88
C VAL A 222 8.36 -4.50 -15.88
N VAL A 223 7.21 -4.91 -15.36
CA VAL A 223 6.07 -5.35 -16.16
C VAL A 223 4.92 -4.37 -15.96
N ALA A 224 4.40 -3.79 -17.03
CA ALA A 224 3.25 -2.90 -16.96
C ALA A 224 2.36 -3.07 -18.20
N ASP A 225 1.16 -2.53 -18.12
CA ASP A 225 0.23 -2.53 -19.24
C ASP A 225 0.64 -1.57 -20.36
N SER A 226 -0.23 -1.36 -21.35
CA SER A 226 0.05 -0.49 -22.49
C SER A 226 0.17 1.00 -22.14
N ALA A 227 -0.11 1.44 -20.91
CA ALA A 227 0.16 2.80 -20.46
C ALA A 227 1.66 3.11 -20.40
N LEU A 228 2.50 2.09 -20.17
CA LEU A 228 3.95 2.21 -20.26
C LEU A 228 4.45 2.50 -21.68
N TYR A 229 3.70 2.12 -22.72
CA TYR A 229 4.12 2.17 -24.10
C TYR A 229 3.90 3.55 -24.72
N SER A 230 4.93 4.39 -24.70
CA SER A 230 5.07 5.56 -25.56
C SER A 230 6.47 5.61 -26.16
N SER A 231 6.63 6.24 -27.34
CA SER A 231 7.93 6.28 -28.02
C SER A 231 9.02 6.92 -27.17
N ASP A 232 8.68 7.94 -26.40
CA ASP A 232 9.65 8.64 -25.55
C ASP A 232 9.97 7.81 -24.31
N HIS A 233 8.98 7.21 -23.69
CA HIS A 233 9.16 6.38 -22.50
C HIS A 233 10.01 5.13 -22.80
N ILE A 234 9.72 4.44 -23.92
CA ILE A 234 10.53 3.27 -24.34
C ILE A 234 12.00 3.66 -24.57
N ARG A 235 12.26 4.83 -25.16
CA ARG A 235 13.64 5.31 -25.33
C ARG A 235 14.31 5.66 -23.99
N ASP A 236 13.56 6.23 -23.05
CA ASP A 236 14.09 6.55 -21.72
C ASP A 236 14.41 5.27 -20.93
N LEU A 237 13.57 4.25 -21.00
CA LEU A 237 13.82 2.93 -20.40
C LEU A 237 15.08 2.27 -20.99
N ASP A 238 15.24 2.32 -22.33
CA ASP A 238 16.40 1.77 -23.03
C ASP A 238 17.70 2.52 -22.63
N ARG A 239 17.68 3.86 -22.58
CA ARG A 239 18.82 4.68 -22.16
C ARG A 239 19.25 4.41 -20.71
N ASN A 240 18.30 4.14 -19.84
CA ASN A 240 18.53 3.85 -18.42
C ASN A 240 18.77 2.35 -18.16
N GLU A 241 18.90 1.53 -19.22
CA GLU A 241 19.13 0.08 -19.16
C GLU A 241 18.05 -0.68 -18.35
N VAL A 242 16.85 -0.11 -18.23
CA VAL A 242 15.72 -0.74 -17.55
C VAL A 242 15.06 -1.76 -18.46
N LYS A 243 15.14 -3.04 -18.12
CA LYS A 243 14.44 -4.09 -18.84
C LYS A 243 12.95 -4.06 -18.51
N PHE A 244 12.12 -4.13 -19.52
CA PHE A 244 10.66 -4.05 -19.34
C PHE A 244 9.90 -5.04 -20.21
N ILE A 245 8.68 -5.33 -19.78
CA ILE A 245 7.68 -6.10 -20.55
C ILE A 245 6.39 -5.28 -20.54
N THR A 246 5.91 -4.93 -21.73
CA THR A 246 4.65 -4.21 -21.87
C THR A 246 3.89 -4.64 -23.12
N ARG A 247 2.60 -4.42 -23.11
CA ARG A 247 1.76 -4.68 -24.28
C ARG A 247 1.83 -3.50 -25.25
N VAL A 248 2.09 -3.79 -26.51
CA VAL A 248 1.98 -2.78 -27.58
C VAL A 248 0.51 -2.38 -27.75
N PRO A 249 0.18 -1.07 -27.75
CA PRO A 249 -1.19 -0.63 -27.94
C PRO A 249 -1.77 -1.10 -29.28
N GLY A 250 -2.94 -1.76 -29.24
CA GLY A 250 -3.61 -2.26 -30.45
C GLY A 250 -4.11 -1.15 -31.40
N THR A 251 -3.97 0.12 -31.02
CA THR A 251 -4.26 1.28 -31.89
C THR A 251 -3.17 1.53 -32.93
N LEU A 252 -1.94 1.02 -32.68
CA LEU A 252 -0.82 1.18 -33.60
C LEU A 252 -0.96 0.33 -34.85
N SER A 253 -0.63 0.92 -35.99
CA SER A 253 -0.71 0.24 -37.30
C SER A 253 0.25 -0.95 -37.40
N GLU A 254 1.42 -0.86 -36.77
CA GLU A 254 2.43 -1.89 -36.70
C GLU A 254 1.93 -3.12 -35.93
N ALA A 255 1.26 -2.90 -34.79
CA ALA A 255 0.66 -3.98 -34.01
C ALA A 255 -0.45 -4.70 -34.80
N LYS A 256 -1.30 -3.93 -35.49
CA LYS A 256 -2.36 -4.49 -36.34
C LYS A 256 -1.78 -5.32 -37.49
N ARG A 257 -0.75 -4.81 -38.19
CA ARG A 257 -0.06 -5.56 -39.25
C ARG A 257 0.58 -6.82 -38.73
N ALA A 258 1.33 -6.73 -37.64
CA ALA A 258 1.95 -7.91 -37.04
C ALA A 258 0.94 -9.02 -36.73
N ILE A 259 -0.24 -8.67 -36.19
CA ILE A 259 -1.32 -9.63 -35.91
C ILE A 259 -1.91 -10.19 -37.23
N GLN A 260 -2.12 -9.36 -38.24
CA GLN A 260 -2.71 -9.79 -39.52
C GLN A 260 -1.77 -10.64 -40.36
N ASP A 261 -0.48 -10.32 -40.33
CA ASP A 261 0.56 -10.99 -41.13
C ASP A 261 1.10 -12.27 -40.46
N THR A 262 0.81 -12.51 -39.16
CA THR A 262 1.23 -13.71 -38.46
C THR A 262 0.42 -14.91 -38.90
N ASN A 263 1.08 -15.88 -39.50
CA ASN A 263 0.47 -17.17 -39.80
C ASN A 263 0.44 -18.03 -38.52
N PRO A 264 -0.74 -18.54 -38.07
CA PRO A 264 -0.84 -19.42 -36.91
C PRO A 264 0.06 -20.65 -36.96
N ALA A 265 0.41 -21.12 -38.16
CA ALA A 265 1.30 -22.25 -38.36
C ALA A 265 2.78 -21.96 -38.00
N ASP A 266 3.15 -20.68 -37.94
CA ASP A 266 4.52 -20.25 -37.61
C ASP A 266 4.69 -19.98 -36.08
N LEU A 267 3.60 -20.14 -35.28
CA LEU A 267 3.62 -19.99 -33.84
C LEU A 267 4.08 -21.29 -33.16
N GLU A 268 5.12 -21.17 -32.34
CA GLU A 268 5.56 -22.30 -31.49
C GLU A 268 4.69 -22.32 -30.21
N PRO A 269 4.26 -23.53 -29.76
CA PRO A 269 3.56 -23.66 -28.48
C PRO A 269 4.46 -23.19 -27.33
N LEU A 270 3.91 -22.39 -26.44
CA LEU A 270 4.59 -22.08 -25.18
C LEU A 270 4.63 -23.35 -24.32
N ALA A 271 5.82 -23.74 -23.86
CA ALA A 271 6.05 -24.85 -22.97
C ALA A 271 5.55 -24.60 -21.55
#